data_ba981c266bcb0b79f7af3343e1f4f2dc
#
_entry.id   ba981c266bcb0b79f7af3343e1f4f2dc
#
_cell.length_a   1.000
_cell.length_b   1.000
_cell.length_c   1.000
_cell.angle_alpha   90.00
_cell.angle_beta   90.00
_cell.angle_gamma   90.00
#
_symmetry.space_group_name_H-M   'P 1'
#
loop_
_entity.id
_entity.type
_entity.pdbx_description
1 polymer ?
#
loop_
_entity_poly.entity_id
_entity_poly.type
_entity_poly.pdbx_seq_one_letter_code
_entity_poly.pdbx_strand_id
1 'polypeptide(L)'
;MPIERNPCVYILASGHYGTLYIGVTSDLMKRLWQHRNGATPGFASRYRVYRLVHFEMFGDMERAIAREKQLKNWQREWKINLINGENPEWRDLAVGLGFAPMAPRGRRNGS
;
A
#
# COMPACT_ATOMS: atom_id res chain seq x y z
N MET A 1 21.12 -3.61 -18.88
CA MET A 1 20.89 -2.89 -17.65
C MET A 1 20.00 -3.69 -16.72
N PRO A 2 20.51 -4.12 -15.64
CA PRO A 2 19.68 -4.91 -14.73
C PRO A 2 18.59 -4.02 -14.11
N ILE A 3 17.45 -4.61 -13.95
CA ILE A 3 16.36 -3.94 -13.29
C ILE A 3 16.54 -4.17 -11.81
N GLU A 4 16.58 -3.08 -11.09
CA GLU A 4 16.71 -3.20 -9.65
C GLU A 4 15.41 -3.67 -9.05
N ARG A 5 15.52 -4.67 -8.23
CA ARG A 5 14.40 -5.18 -7.51
C ARG A 5 14.57 -4.85 -6.06
N ASN A 6 13.62 -4.17 -5.53
CA ASN A 6 13.67 -3.73 -4.14
C ASN A 6 12.52 -4.36 -3.39
N PRO A 7 12.76 -5.51 -2.76
CA PRO A 7 11.70 -6.16 -2.00
C PRO A 7 11.10 -5.23 -0.98
N CYS A 8 9.79 -5.25 -0.91
CA CYS A 8 9.07 -4.24 -0.15
C CYS A 8 7.79 -4.83 0.41
N VAL A 9 7.50 -4.49 1.67
CA VAL A 9 6.20 -4.74 2.27
C VAL A 9 5.47 -3.41 2.27
N TYR A 10 4.19 -3.43 1.93
CA TYR A 10 3.42 -2.20 1.85
C TYR A 10 2.04 -2.39 2.45
N ILE A 11 1.47 -1.29 2.91
CA ILE A 11 0.12 -1.28 3.44
C ILE A 11 -0.68 -0.25 2.65
N LEU A 12 -1.80 -0.70 2.09
CA LEU A 12 -2.75 0.17 1.43
C LEU A 12 -3.95 0.34 2.35
N ALA A 13 -4.60 1.50 2.25
CA ALA A 13 -5.79 1.79 3.03
C ALA A 13 -6.88 2.35 2.14
N SER A 14 -8.13 2.11 2.50
CA SER A 14 -9.25 2.67 1.77
C SER A 14 -9.45 4.14 2.11
N GLY A 15 -8.89 4.60 3.21
CA GLY A 15 -8.96 5.98 3.66
C GLY A 15 -8.37 6.05 5.04
N HIS A 16 -8.52 7.22 5.66
CA HIS A 16 -7.99 7.43 7.00
C HIS A 16 -8.64 6.44 7.97
N TYR A 17 -7.83 5.61 8.60
CA TYR A 17 -8.30 4.55 9.51
C TYR A 17 -9.28 3.59 8.83
N GLY A 18 -9.15 3.43 7.50
CA GLY A 18 -10.04 2.55 6.76
C GLY A 18 -9.56 1.11 6.71
N THR A 19 -10.11 0.37 5.75
CA THR A 19 -9.72 -1.01 5.51
C THR A 19 -8.26 -1.07 5.08
N LEU A 20 -7.54 -2.05 5.59
CA LEU A 20 -6.11 -2.21 5.31
C LEU A 20 -5.86 -3.43 4.44
N TYR A 21 -4.89 -3.32 3.56
CA TYR A 21 -4.41 -4.42 2.76
C TYR A 21 -2.89 -4.45 2.86
N ILE A 22 -2.33 -5.58 3.25
CA ILE A 22 -0.90 -5.74 3.40
C ILE A 22 -0.40 -6.64 2.28
N GLY A 23 0.63 -6.19 1.58
CA GLY A 23 1.19 -6.96 0.50
C GLY A 23 2.70 -6.92 0.50
N VAL A 24 3.29 -7.79 -0.31
CA VAL A 24 4.72 -7.84 -0.50
C VAL A 24 5.00 -7.87 -1.99
N THR A 25 6.05 -7.19 -2.41
CA THR A 25 6.38 -7.12 -3.83
C THR A 25 7.88 -6.91 -4.00
N SER A 26 8.40 -7.30 -5.14
CA SER A 26 9.78 -6.97 -5.50
C SER A 26 9.85 -5.65 -6.28
N ASP A 27 8.70 -5.05 -6.58
CA ASP A 27 8.65 -3.85 -7.39
C ASP A 27 7.43 -3.03 -6.96
N LEU A 28 7.64 -2.14 -6.02
CA LEU A 28 6.54 -1.37 -5.44
C LEU A 28 5.85 -0.49 -6.48
N MET A 29 6.63 0.17 -7.33
CA MET A 29 6.07 1.09 -8.31
C MET A 29 5.13 0.37 -9.26
N LYS A 30 5.58 -0.80 -9.75
CA LYS A 30 4.76 -1.58 -10.66
C LYS A 30 3.49 -2.07 -9.96
N ARG A 31 3.62 -2.52 -8.72
CA ARG A 31 2.47 -3.03 -7.99
C ARG A 31 1.46 -1.93 -7.72
N LEU A 32 1.93 -0.73 -7.37
CA LEU A 32 1.02 0.40 -7.16
C LEU A 32 0.28 0.75 -8.44
N TRP A 33 1.01 0.73 -9.56
CA TRP A 33 0.37 1.00 -10.85
C TRP A 33 -0.73 -0.01 -11.12
N GLN A 34 -0.44 -1.28 -10.86
CA GLN A 34 -1.41 -2.35 -11.10
C GLN A 34 -2.66 -2.17 -10.25
N HIS A 35 -2.48 -1.84 -8.98
CA HIS A 35 -3.63 -1.62 -8.09
C HIS A 35 -4.47 -0.44 -8.56
N ARG A 36 -3.82 0.64 -8.95
CA ARG A 36 -4.52 1.87 -9.33
C ARG A 36 -5.24 1.74 -10.64
N ASN A 37 -4.76 0.87 -11.51
CA ASN A 37 -5.34 0.72 -12.85
C ASN A 37 -6.22 -0.53 -12.97
N GLY A 38 -6.54 -1.15 -11.86
CA GLY A 38 -7.43 -2.30 -11.87
C GLY A 38 -6.86 -3.53 -12.53
N ALA A 39 -5.54 -3.57 -12.73
CA ALA A 39 -4.92 -4.71 -13.38
C ALA A 39 -4.78 -5.91 -12.45
N THR A 40 -5.00 -5.70 -11.15
CA THR A 40 -4.89 -6.75 -10.16
C THR A 40 -6.25 -6.93 -9.50
N PRO A 41 -7.02 -7.93 -9.91
CA PRO A 41 -8.29 -8.20 -9.25
C PRO A 41 -8.05 -8.76 -7.85
N GLY A 42 -9.04 -8.65 -7.01
CA GLY A 42 -8.95 -9.23 -5.68
C GLY A 42 -9.30 -8.24 -4.59
N PHE A 43 -8.74 -8.48 -3.41
CA PHE A 43 -9.11 -7.74 -2.22
C PHE A 43 -8.98 -6.22 -2.38
N ALA A 44 -7.83 -5.76 -2.85
CA ALA A 44 -7.59 -4.31 -2.94
C ALA A 44 -8.59 -3.64 -3.87
N SER A 45 -8.84 -4.26 -5.02
CA SER A 45 -9.78 -3.72 -5.98
C SER A 45 -11.19 -3.73 -5.42
N ARG A 46 -11.57 -4.83 -4.79
CA ARG A 46 -12.92 -5.02 -4.28
C ARG A 46 -13.29 -4.01 -3.21
N TYR A 47 -12.33 -3.71 -2.33
CA TYR A 47 -12.60 -2.81 -1.20
C TYR A 47 -12.05 -1.41 -1.42
N ARG A 48 -11.58 -1.13 -2.63
CA ARG A 48 -11.09 0.21 -3.00
C ARG A 48 -9.97 0.66 -2.10
N VAL A 49 -9.01 -0.22 -1.89
CA VAL A 49 -7.90 0.02 -0.99
C VAL A 49 -6.70 0.39 -1.84
N TYR A 50 -6.54 1.69 -2.11
CA TYR A 50 -5.51 2.15 -3.03
C TYR A 50 -4.52 3.14 -2.43
N ARG A 51 -4.82 3.71 -1.28
CA ARG A 51 -3.95 4.71 -0.68
C ARG A 51 -2.76 4.03 -0.02
N LEU A 52 -1.54 4.38 -0.43
CA LEU A 52 -0.34 3.81 0.18
C LEU A 52 -0.04 4.56 1.46
N VAL A 53 -0.20 3.90 2.60
CA VAL A 53 -0.01 4.57 3.89
C VAL A 53 1.26 4.14 4.60
N HIS A 54 1.91 3.07 4.13
CA HIS A 54 3.15 2.59 4.77
C HIS A 54 3.88 1.66 3.83
N PHE A 55 5.21 1.69 3.85
CA PHE A 55 5.99 0.68 3.16
C PHE A 55 7.36 0.56 3.82
N GLU A 56 7.95 -0.63 3.70
CA GLU A 56 9.26 -0.92 4.25
C GLU A 56 10.06 -1.65 3.20
N MET A 57 11.30 -1.18 2.97
CA MET A 57 12.18 -1.78 1.98
C MET A 57 13.08 -2.81 2.66
N PHE A 58 13.40 -3.86 1.92
CA PHE A 58 14.24 -4.94 2.44
C PHE A 58 15.33 -5.29 1.45
N GLY A 59 16.38 -5.95 1.94
CA GLY A 59 17.48 -6.36 1.08
C GLY A 59 17.20 -7.61 0.29
N ASP A 60 16.21 -8.39 0.71
CA ASP A 60 15.85 -9.62 0.01
C ASP A 60 14.38 -9.94 0.22
N MET A 61 13.86 -10.81 -0.64
CA MET A 61 12.44 -11.17 -0.58
C MET A 61 12.09 -12.00 0.64
N GLU A 62 13.03 -12.78 1.10
CA GLU A 62 12.79 -13.66 2.24
C GLU A 62 12.39 -12.85 3.47
N ARG A 63 13.15 -11.78 3.73
CA ARG A 63 12.85 -10.92 4.86
C ARG A 63 11.56 -10.16 4.65
N ALA A 64 11.32 -9.72 3.42
CA ALA A 64 10.10 -8.99 3.12
C ALA A 64 8.88 -9.87 3.35
N ILE A 65 8.95 -11.11 2.90
CA ILE A 65 7.84 -12.04 3.09
C ILE A 65 7.61 -12.32 4.57
N ALA A 66 8.69 -12.48 5.32
CA ALA A 66 8.57 -12.72 6.76
C ALA A 66 7.88 -11.54 7.45
N ARG A 67 8.24 -10.34 7.04
CA ARG A 67 7.62 -9.14 7.63
C ARG A 67 6.14 -9.04 7.27
N GLU A 68 5.82 -9.35 6.01
CA GLU A 68 4.43 -9.32 5.56
C GLU A 68 3.59 -10.28 6.41
N LYS A 69 4.09 -11.47 6.64
CA LYS A 69 3.36 -12.44 7.46
C LYS A 69 3.21 -11.95 8.89
N GLN A 70 4.26 -11.33 9.43
CA GLN A 70 4.20 -10.78 10.76
C GLN A 70 3.12 -9.72 10.87
N LEU A 71 3.11 -8.79 9.93
CA LEU A 71 2.14 -7.70 9.96
C LEU A 71 0.72 -8.22 9.78
N LYS A 72 0.53 -9.22 8.95
CA LYS A 72 -0.80 -9.79 8.77
C LYS A 72 -1.34 -10.44 10.04
N ASN A 73 -0.44 -10.92 10.90
CA ASN A 73 -0.84 -11.54 12.17
C ASN A 73 -1.03 -10.54 13.28
N TRP A 74 -0.63 -9.30 13.09
CA TRP A 74 -0.82 -8.28 14.10
C TRP A 74 -2.28 -7.91 14.27
N GLN A 75 -2.65 -7.50 15.47
CA GLN A 75 -3.95 -6.90 15.69
C GLN A 75 -4.03 -5.60 14.91
N ARG A 76 -5.25 -5.23 14.54
CA ARG A 76 -5.46 -4.01 13.77
C ARG A 76 -4.85 -2.78 14.44
N GLU A 77 -5.00 -2.72 15.74
CA GLU A 77 -4.49 -1.58 16.50
C GLU A 77 -2.98 -1.40 16.33
N TRP A 78 -2.26 -2.52 16.28
CA TRP A 78 -0.81 -2.46 16.10
C TRP A 78 -0.46 -1.95 14.71
N LYS A 79 -1.22 -2.34 13.73
CA LYS A 79 -1.01 -1.86 12.35
C LYS A 79 -1.24 -0.36 12.26
N ILE A 80 -2.30 0.11 12.92
CA ILE A 80 -2.61 1.53 12.95
C ILE A 80 -1.48 2.30 13.63
N ASN A 81 -0.96 1.76 14.74
CA ASN A 81 0.14 2.41 15.43
C ASN A 81 1.40 2.49 14.57
N LEU A 82 1.65 1.44 13.80
CA LEU A 82 2.79 1.43 12.89
C LEU A 82 2.66 2.54 11.85
N ILE A 83 1.48 2.67 11.26
CA ILE A 83 1.23 3.70 10.27
C ILE A 83 1.38 5.08 10.89
N ASN A 84 0.77 5.29 12.06
CA ASN A 84 0.80 6.58 12.73
C ASN A 84 2.21 6.99 13.13
N GLY A 85 3.11 6.03 13.34
CA GLY A 85 4.47 6.34 13.74
C GLY A 85 5.23 7.15 12.71
N GLU A 86 4.92 6.96 11.44
CA GLU A 86 5.62 7.65 10.37
C GLU A 86 4.70 8.48 9.48
N ASN A 87 3.41 8.20 9.51
CA ASN A 87 2.46 8.85 8.62
C ASN A 87 1.15 9.10 9.36
N PRO A 88 1.18 9.94 10.41
CA PRO A 88 0.02 10.11 11.27
C PRO A 88 -1.20 10.65 10.55
N GLU A 89 -1.02 11.29 9.40
CA GLU A 89 -2.13 11.84 8.65
C GLU A 89 -2.65 10.86 7.59
N TRP A 90 -2.02 9.69 7.49
CA TRP A 90 -2.42 8.68 6.52
C TRP A 90 -2.44 9.22 5.09
N ARG A 91 -1.41 9.99 4.77
CA ARG A 91 -1.28 10.54 3.42
C ARG A 91 -0.97 9.43 2.45
N ASP A 92 -1.36 9.64 1.20
CA ASP A 92 -1.02 8.71 0.14
C ASP A 92 0.45 8.90 -0.23
N LEU A 93 1.29 8.04 0.29
CA LEU A 93 2.73 8.13 0.07
C LEU A 93 3.12 7.92 -1.39
N ALA A 94 2.23 7.34 -2.19
CA ALA A 94 2.51 7.13 -3.60
C ALA A 94 2.71 8.46 -4.33
N VAL A 95 2.04 9.51 -3.86
CA VAL A 95 2.21 10.83 -4.48
C VAL A 95 3.66 11.27 -4.37
N GLY A 96 4.29 11.02 -3.23
CA GLY A 96 5.70 11.34 -3.05
C GLY A 96 6.62 10.49 -3.90
N LEU A 97 6.11 9.37 -4.41
CA LEU A 97 6.87 8.49 -5.28
C LEU A 97 6.63 8.79 -6.76
N GLY A 98 5.82 9.82 -7.07
CA GLY A 98 5.61 10.23 -8.43
C GLY A 98 4.25 9.92 -9.02
N PHE A 99 3.37 9.30 -8.28
CA PHE A 99 2.03 9.02 -8.77
C PHE A 99 1.15 10.25 -8.62
N ALA A 100 0.19 10.40 -9.54
CA ALA A 100 -0.78 11.48 -9.44
C ALA A 100 -1.70 11.21 -8.25
N PRO A 101 -2.20 12.27 -7.59
CA PRO A 101 -3.18 12.08 -6.54
C PRO A 101 -4.44 11.42 -7.08
N MET A 102 -5.02 10.52 -6.32
CA MET A 102 -6.24 9.85 -6.74
C MET A 102 -7.44 10.72 -6.40
N ALA A 103 -8.42 10.73 -7.30
CA ALA A 103 -9.64 11.47 -7.06
C ALA A 103 -10.42 10.83 -5.91
N PRO A 104 -11.14 11.62 -5.12
CA PRO A 104 -11.99 11.05 -4.08
C PRO A 104 -13.02 10.11 -4.66
N ARG A 105 -13.23 9.02 -3.98
CA ARG A 105 -14.22 8.05 -4.43
C ARG A 105 -15.61 8.61 -4.21
N GLY A 106 -16.51 8.24 -5.07
CA GLY A 106 -17.89 8.64 -4.93
C GLY A 106 -18.25 10.00 -5.45
N ARG A 107 -17.26 10.81 -5.83
CA ARG A 107 -17.51 12.07 -6.38
C ARG A 107 -17.88 11.93 -7.78
N ARG A 108 -18.88 12.18 -8.17
CA ARG A 108 -19.12 11.93 -9.51
C ARG A 108 -19.56 13.03 -10.15
N ASN A 109 -19.40 13.37 -10.33
CA ASN A 109 -19.66 14.03 -10.59
C ASN A 109 -20.12 14.42 -10.95
N GLY A 110 -20.20 14.41 -10.82
CA GLY A 110 -20.50 14.53 -10.89
C GLY A 110 -20.86 14.76 -10.82
N SER A 111 -20.79 14.71 -10.62
CA SER A 111 -21.09 14.58 -10.40
C SER A 111 -21.19 14.62 -10.28
#